data_c97299deba9ec95923d198d0c815c266
#
_entry.id   c97299deba9ec95923d198d0c815c266
#
_cell.length_a   1.000
_cell.length_b   1.000
_cell.length_c   1.000
_cell.angle_alpha   90.00
_cell.angle_beta   90.00
_cell.angle_gamma   90.00
#
_symmetry.space_group_name_H-M   'P 1'
#
loop_
_entity.id
_entity.type
_entity.pdbx_description
1 polymer ?
#
loop_
_entity_poly.entity_id
_entity_poly.type
_entity_poly.pdbx_seq_one_letter_code
_entity_poly.pdbx_strand_id
1 'polypeptide(L)'
;MTVTSSVSTIALRTFPIFQGLGDDRLAAVARCAMMRRVPRGAAVVHEGDRTDFVYFVLTGNLKVMVSDEDGREVILTILGQGEMFGEMGVLDDSPRSASVVAVSPSDLVTIAKTDFKRLMQDNFELAWHVMCNLTRRLRDADRKIESLALMDVYGRVARLLLEMSEEIDGLKVVKKKISKQDIAKMIGASREMVSRVMKDLGLRGLIEET
;
A
#
# COMPACT_ATOMS: atom_id res chain seq x y z
N MET A 1 5.42 3.50 21.48
CA MET A 1 5.99 3.15 20.15
C MET A 1 7.48 3.03 20.30
N THR A 2 8.03 1.83 20.13
CA THR A 2 9.47 1.58 20.35
C THR A 2 10.20 1.77 19.02
N VAL A 3 11.01 2.81 18.92
CA VAL A 3 11.95 2.98 17.81
C VAL A 3 13.22 2.25 18.24
N THR A 4 13.61 1.23 17.49
CA THR A 4 14.79 0.42 17.84
C THR A 4 15.57 0.03 16.62
N SER A 5 16.87 0.19 16.72
CA SER A 5 17.99 -0.42 15.97
C SER A 5 18.16 0.00 14.50
N SER A 6 19.43 0.05 14.11
CA SER A 6 19.90 0.24 12.73
C SER A 6 19.29 -0.82 11.81
N VAL A 7 18.75 -0.38 10.66
CA VAL A 7 18.22 -1.25 9.61
C VAL A 7 19.40 -1.91 8.88
N SER A 8 19.39 -3.22 8.73
CA SER A 8 20.43 -3.92 7.99
C SER A 8 20.29 -3.66 6.47
N THR A 9 21.41 -3.64 5.76
CA THR A 9 21.42 -3.55 4.29
C THR A 9 20.71 -4.73 3.63
N ILE A 10 20.72 -5.91 4.27
CA ILE A 10 19.99 -7.10 3.81
C ILE A 10 18.47 -6.84 3.82
N ALA A 11 17.96 -6.21 4.89
CA ALA A 11 16.53 -5.85 4.95
C ALA A 11 16.18 -4.81 3.87
N LEU A 12 17.06 -3.83 3.60
CA LEU A 12 16.83 -2.82 2.57
C LEU A 12 16.78 -3.42 1.15
N ARG A 13 17.54 -4.50 0.88
CA ARG A 13 17.50 -5.19 -0.43
C ARG A 13 16.17 -5.86 -0.74
N THR A 14 15.31 -6.08 0.26
CA THR A 14 13.96 -6.63 0.04
C THR A 14 12.99 -5.62 -0.60
N PHE A 15 13.33 -4.33 -0.58
CA PHE A 15 12.51 -3.28 -1.18
C PHE A 15 12.90 -3.08 -2.65
N PRO A 16 11.95 -3.21 -3.59
CA PRO A 16 12.21 -3.04 -5.02
C PRO A 16 12.85 -1.70 -5.36
N ILE A 17 12.54 -0.65 -4.60
CA ILE A 17 13.06 0.70 -4.82
C ILE A 17 14.57 0.83 -4.56
N PHE A 18 15.15 -0.06 -3.76
CA PHE A 18 16.58 -0.10 -3.46
C PHE A 18 17.33 -1.18 -4.25
N GLN A 19 16.65 -1.93 -5.13
CA GLN A 19 17.28 -2.91 -6.00
C GLN A 19 18.23 -2.19 -6.98
N GLY A 20 19.39 -2.81 -7.24
CA GLY A 20 20.41 -2.21 -8.10
C GLY A 20 21.38 -1.25 -7.40
N LEU A 21 21.04 -0.75 -6.20
CA LEU A 21 21.97 0.11 -5.45
C LEU A 21 23.20 -0.69 -4.97
N GLY A 22 24.38 -0.13 -5.22
CA GLY A 22 25.65 -0.66 -4.70
C GLY A 22 25.72 -0.60 -3.18
N ASP A 23 26.63 -1.38 -2.57
CA ASP A 23 26.75 -1.54 -1.12
C ASP A 23 26.95 -0.22 -0.37
N ASP A 24 27.78 0.69 -0.91
CA ASP A 24 28.02 1.99 -0.29
C ASP A 24 26.75 2.85 -0.21
N ARG A 25 25.94 2.82 -1.27
CA ARG A 25 24.66 3.55 -1.34
C ARG A 25 23.61 2.94 -0.41
N LEU A 26 23.54 1.61 -0.35
CA LEU A 26 22.69 0.92 0.63
C LEU A 26 23.12 1.20 2.08
N ALA A 27 24.42 1.26 2.33
CA ALA A 27 24.94 1.66 3.64
C ALA A 27 24.57 3.10 4.00
N ALA A 28 24.53 4.02 3.01
CA ALA A 28 24.06 5.39 3.21
C ALA A 28 22.56 5.41 3.58
N VAL A 29 21.71 4.63 2.88
CA VAL A 29 20.29 4.48 3.22
C VAL A 29 20.14 3.90 4.63
N ALA A 30 20.89 2.85 5.00
CA ALA A 30 20.82 2.19 6.30
C ALA A 30 21.13 3.16 7.46
N ARG A 31 22.06 4.09 7.29
CA ARG A 31 22.40 5.11 8.30
C ARG A 31 21.26 6.07 8.60
N CYS A 32 20.36 6.31 7.63
CA CYS A 32 19.22 7.23 7.77
C CYS A 32 17.92 6.48 8.13
N ALA A 33 17.93 5.15 8.07
CA ALA A 33 16.77 4.31 8.23
C ALA A 33 16.57 3.87 9.69
N MET A 34 15.32 3.89 10.16
CA MET A 34 14.92 3.44 11.48
C MET A 34 13.79 2.42 11.39
N MET A 35 13.78 1.45 12.31
CA MET A 35 12.69 0.47 12.43
C MET A 35 11.54 1.04 13.27
N ARG A 36 10.32 0.83 12.82
CA ARG A 36 9.10 1.18 13.58
C ARG A 36 8.14 -0.01 13.57
N ARG A 37 7.82 -0.54 14.74
CA ARG A 37 6.80 -1.58 14.91
C ARG A 37 5.43 -0.95 15.15
N VAL A 38 4.43 -1.45 14.44
CA VAL A 38 3.06 -0.94 14.47
C VAL A 38 2.10 -2.10 14.77
N PRO A 39 1.32 -2.03 15.87
CA PRO A 39 0.32 -3.05 16.17
C PRO A 39 -0.88 -2.96 15.22
N ARG A 40 -1.62 -4.07 15.08
CA ARG A 40 -2.87 -4.10 14.32
C ARG A 40 -3.83 -3.01 14.79
N GLY A 41 -4.48 -2.33 13.86
CA GLY A 41 -5.47 -1.27 14.11
C GLY A 41 -4.88 0.11 14.41
N ALA A 42 -3.56 0.21 14.59
CA ALA A 42 -2.94 1.52 14.84
C ALA A 42 -2.78 2.31 13.55
N ALA A 43 -3.09 3.59 13.60
CA ALA A 43 -2.78 4.54 12.54
C ALA A 43 -1.27 4.87 12.54
N VAL A 44 -0.67 4.83 11.36
CA VAL A 44 0.73 5.23 11.14
C VAL A 44 0.82 6.72 10.87
N VAL A 45 -0.09 7.21 10.03
CA VAL A 45 -0.28 8.62 9.67
C VAL A 45 -1.77 8.90 9.47
N HIS A 46 -2.19 10.15 9.68
CA HIS A 46 -3.54 10.61 9.38
C HIS A 46 -3.53 11.55 8.17
N GLU A 47 -4.62 11.55 7.42
CA GLU A 47 -4.86 12.53 6.37
C GLU A 47 -4.76 13.96 6.94
N GLY A 48 -4.13 14.85 6.20
CA GLY A 48 -3.89 16.23 6.65
C GLY A 48 -2.70 16.43 7.58
N ASP A 49 -2.13 15.35 8.16
CA ASP A 49 -0.93 15.45 9.00
C ASP A 49 0.27 16.02 8.22
N ARG A 50 1.19 16.63 8.96
CA ARG A 50 2.46 17.06 8.40
C ARG A 50 3.28 15.87 7.92
N THR A 51 3.98 16.06 6.79
CA THR A 51 4.82 15.03 6.18
C THR A 51 6.28 15.16 6.64
N ASP A 52 6.71 14.29 7.54
CA ASP A 52 8.08 14.27 8.08
C ASP A 52 8.89 13.01 7.71
N PHE A 53 8.22 11.93 7.28
CA PHE A 53 8.86 10.64 6.99
C PHE A 53 8.29 9.99 5.73
N VAL A 54 9.13 9.17 5.06
CA VAL A 54 8.73 8.12 4.11
C VAL A 54 8.77 6.77 4.84
N TYR A 55 7.89 5.88 4.49
CA TYR A 55 7.72 4.56 5.11
C TYR A 55 7.86 3.45 4.08
N PHE A 56 8.46 2.34 4.49
CA PHE A 56 8.58 1.11 3.69
C PHE A 56 8.07 -0.06 4.51
N VAL A 57 7.22 -0.89 3.94
CA VAL A 57 6.63 -2.05 4.63
C VAL A 57 7.60 -3.22 4.58
N LEU A 58 8.23 -3.56 5.71
CA LEU A 58 9.11 -4.72 5.82
C LEU A 58 8.31 -5.99 6.01
N THR A 59 7.31 -5.97 6.90
CA THR A 59 6.37 -7.06 7.12
C THR A 59 4.98 -6.52 7.44
N GLY A 60 3.95 -7.35 7.25
CA GLY A 60 2.57 -7.00 7.55
C GLY A 60 1.82 -6.37 6.38
N ASN A 61 0.64 -5.82 6.68
CA ASN A 61 -0.23 -5.18 5.70
C ASN A 61 -0.86 -3.92 6.31
N LEU A 62 -0.97 -2.87 5.48
CA LEU A 62 -1.59 -1.61 5.86
C LEU A 62 -2.65 -1.22 4.82
N LYS A 63 -3.71 -0.56 5.24
CA LYS A 63 -4.69 0.05 4.33
C LYS A 63 -4.47 1.55 4.25
N VAL A 64 -4.48 2.06 3.03
CA VAL A 64 -4.51 3.50 2.75
C VAL A 64 -5.95 3.90 2.53
N MET A 65 -6.45 4.88 3.27
CA MET A 65 -7.85 5.23 3.26
C MET A 65 -8.06 6.73 3.41
N VAL A 66 -9.16 7.20 2.84
CA VAL A 66 -9.70 8.54 3.03
C VAL A 66 -11.09 8.45 3.63
N SER A 67 -11.51 9.48 4.35
CA SER A 67 -12.85 9.56 4.92
C SER A 67 -13.48 10.90 4.55
N ASP A 68 -14.79 10.91 4.28
CA ASP A 68 -15.53 12.16 4.12
C ASP A 68 -16.00 12.72 5.49
N GLU A 69 -16.65 13.89 5.44
CA GLU A 69 -17.19 14.57 6.62
C GLU A 69 -18.28 13.75 7.34
N ASP A 70 -18.98 12.88 6.61
CA ASP A 70 -20.00 11.97 7.16
C ASP A 70 -19.40 10.69 7.77
N GLY A 71 -18.07 10.53 7.74
CA GLY A 71 -17.35 9.36 8.25
C GLY A 71 -17.41 8.13 7.33
N ARG A 72 -17.84 8.31 6.06
CA ARG A 72 -17.75 7.24 5.06
C ARG A 72 -16.31 7.06 4.62
N GLU A 73 -15.84 5.82 4.64
CA GLU A 73 -14.45 5.48 4.34
C GLU A 73 -14.32 4.80 2.97
N VAL A 74 -13.30 5.18 2.23
CA VAL A 74 -12.86 4.52 1.00
C VAL A 74 -11.44 4.00 1.20
N ILE A 75 -11.20 2.73 0.89
CA ILE A 75 -9.87 2.13 0.89
C ILE A 75 -9.26 2.32 -0.51
N LEU A 76 -8.25 3.17 -0.59
CA LEU A 76 -7.56 3.45 -1.84
C LEU A 76 -6.67 2.28 -2.28
N THR A 77 -5.95 1.66 -1.33
CA THR A 77 -5.11 0.48 -1.59
C THR A 77 -4.76 -0.25 -0.30
N ILE A 78 -4.29 -1.50 -0.43
CA ILE A 78 -3.70 -2.28 0.67
C ILE A 78 -2.23 -2.47 0.35
N LEU A 79 -1.37 -1.87 1.17
CA LEU A 79 0.08 -1.98 1.07
C LEU A 79 0.56 -3.27 1.76
N GLY A 80 1.44 -3.99 1.08
CA GLY A 80 2.11 -5.18 1.60
C GLY A 80 3.62 -5.02 1.66
N GLN A 81 4.32 -6.12 1.94
CA GLN A 81 5.77 -6.17 1.99
C GLN A 81 6.41 -5.61 0.69
N GLY A 82 7.46 -4.80 0.84
CA GLY A 82 8.19 -4.19 -0.26
C GLY A 82 7.62 -2.85 -0.75
N GLU A 83 6.41 -2.47 -0.31
CA GLU A 83 5.77 -1.25 -0.76
C GLU A 83 6.17 -0.04 0.09
N MET A 84 6.17 1.13 -0.56
CA MET A 84 6.50 2.44 0.02
C MET A 84 5.25 3.31 0.11
N PHE A 85 5.17 4.15 1.15
CA PHE A 85 4.12 5.18 1.27
C PHE A 85 4.60 6.44 1.97
N GLY A 86 3.81 7.52 1.82
CA GLY A 86 4.10 8.82 2.41
C GLY A 86 5.15 9.62 1.64
N GLU A 87 5.53 9.17 0.45
CA GLU A 87 6.47 9.83 -0.45
C GLU A 87 5.88 11.08 -1.10
N MET A 88 4.57 11.12 -1.39
CA MET A 88 3.93 12.22 -2.11
C MET A 88 4.18 13.55 -1.41
N GLY A 89 3.76 13.69 -0.17
CA GLY A 89 3.98 14.92 0.60
C GLY A 89 5.45 15.18 0.97
N VAL A 90 6.37 14.21 0.79
CA VAL A 90 7.81 14.46 0.85
C VAL A 90 8.28 15.14 -0.42
N LEU A 91 7.74 14.76 -1.58
CA LEU A 91 8.17 15.27 -2.89
C LEU A 91 7.63 16.66 -3.17
N ASP A 92 6.35 16.92 -2.87
CA ASP A 92 5.65 18.15 -3.19
C ASP A 92 5.43 19.10 -1.99
N ASP A 93 5.98 18.73 -0.81
CA ASP A 93 5.87 19.48 0.44
C ASP A 93 4.41 19.64 0.98
N SER A 94 3.48 18.80 0.46
CA SER A 94 2.07 18.80 0.87
C SER A 94 1.83 17.99 2.15
N PRO A 95 0.71 18.22 2.86
CA PRO A 95 0.23 17.32 3.93
C PRO A 95 -0.04 15.90 3.44
N ARG A 96 -0.28 14.96 4.36
CA ARG A 96 -0.68 13.59 4.03
C ARG A 96 -1.98 13.57 3.24
N SER A 97 -1.98 12.95 2.09
CA SER A 97 -3.16 12.83 1.21
C SER A 97 -4.16 11.75 1.65
N ALA A 98 -3.80 10.91 2.61
CA ALA A 98 -4.64 9.83 3.12
C ALA A 98 -4.13 9.34 4.49
N SER A 99 -5.00 8.69 5.23
CA SER A 99 -4.66 7.95 6.45
C SER A 99 -4.13 6.55 6.11
N VAL A 100 -3.17 6.05 6.91
CA VAL A 100 -2.62 4.70 6.76
C VAL A 100 -2.73 3.96 8.08
N VAL A 101 -3.44 2.82 8.06
CA VAL A 101 -3.77 2.02 9.25
C VAL A 101 -3.29 0.58 9.07
N ALA A 102 -2.66 0.02 10.10
CA ALA A 102 -2.18 -1.36 10.09
C ALA A 102 -3.34 -2.38 10.15
N VAL A 103 -3.45 -3.27 9.18
CA VAL A 103 -4.44 -4.36 9.13
C VAL A 103 -3.95 -5.58 9.91
N SER A 104 -2.65 -5.77 9.98
CA SER A 104 -1.96 -6.78 10.79
C SER A 104 -0.81 -6.13 11.55
N PRO A 105 -0.21 -6.79 12.56
CA PRO A 105 1.05 -6.31 13.13
C PRO A 105 2.07 -6.13 12.01
N SER A 106 2.73 -4.98 11.96
CA SER A 106 3.59 -4.60 10.84
C SER A 106 4.90 -4.00 11.34
N ASP A 107 6.00 -4.36 10.68
CA ASP A 107 7.30 -3.73 10.87
C ASP A 107 7.58 -2.82 9.66
N LEU A 108 7.89 -1.57 9.94
CA LEU A 108 8.14 -0.53 8.94
C LEU A 108 9.59 -0.05 9.05
N VAL A 109 10.17 0.26 7.91
CA VAL A 109 11.38 1.09 7.82
C VAL A 109 10.95 2.52 7.55
N THR A 110 11.51 3.49 8.28
CA THR A 110 11.21 4.91 8.13
C THR A 110 12.47 5.69 7.79
N ILE A 111 12.37 6.67 6.91
CA ILE A 111 13.46 7.59 6.56
C ILE A 111 12.89 9.00 6.67
N ALA A 112 13.63 9.91 7.34
CA ALA A 112 13.23 11.29 7.47
C ALA A 112 13.17 11.98 6.10
N LYS A 113 12.24 12.93 5.94
CA LYS A 113 12.00 13.71 4.71
C LYS A 113 13.28 14.32 4.14
N THR A 114 14.07 14.98 5.00
CA THR A 114 15.32 15.62 4.61
C THR A 114 16.35 14.64 4.10
N ASP A 115 16.49 13.49 4.78
CA ASP A 115 17.43 12.45 4.38
C ASP A 115 16.98 11.76 3.08
N PHE A 116 15.69 11.49 2.94
CA PHE A 116 15.17 10.87 1.71
C PHE A 116 15.35 11.78 0.48
N LYS A 117 15.07 13.09 0.62
CA LYS A 117 15.35 14.06 -0.45
C LYS A 117 16.84 14.07 -0.82
N ARG A 118 17.74 14.10 0.17
CA ARG A 118 19.19 14.05 -0.06
C ARG A 118 19.60 12.75 -0.77
N LEU A 119 19.14 11.59 -0.30
CA LEU A 119 19.44 10.30 -0.92
C LEU A 119 19.02 10.26 -2.39
N MET A 120 17.87 10.85 -2.76
CA MET A 120 17.44 10.95 -4.16
C MET A 120 18.29 11.91 -4.96
N GLN A 121 18.74 13.05 -4.39
CA GLN A 121 19.61 14.00 -5.06
C GLN A 121 21.00 13.40 -5.36
N ASP A 122 21.53 12.64 -4.40
CA ASP A 122 22.84 12.00 -4.51
C ASP A 122 22.80 10.72 -5.37
N ASN A 123 21.59 10.22 -5.70
CA ASN A 123 21.42 8.97 -6.43
C ASN A 123 20.23 9.00 -7.39
N PHE A 124 20.54 9.28 -8.66
CA PHE A 124 19.53 9.33 -9.72
C PHE A 124 18.78 7.99 -9.89
N GLU A 125 19.43 6.85 -9.70
CA GLU A 125 18.77 5.53 -9.81
C GLU A 125 17.67 5.37 -8.77
N LEU A 126 17.90 5.82 -7.53
CA LEU A 126 16.84 5.84 -6.50
C LEU A 126 15.69 6.77 -6.91
N ALA A 127 16.00 7.98 -7.39
CA ALA A 127 14.99 8.92 -7.87
C ALA A 127 14.19 8.33 -9.04
N TRP A 128 14.86 7.64 -9.96
CA TRP A 128 14.22 6.93 -11.07
C TRP A 128 13.25 5.84 -10.59
N HIS A 129 13.64 5.02 -9.62
CA HIS A 129 12.77 4.01 -9.04
C HIS A 129 11.54 4.62 -8.35
N VAL A 130 11.70 5.77 -7.68
CA VAL A 130 10.56 6.52 -7.10
C VAL A 130 9.61 6.97 -8.20
N MET A 131 10.11 7.57 -9.29
CA MET A 131 9.29 8.00 -10.44
C MET A 131 8.56 6.81 -11.09
N CYS A 132 9.24 5.69 -11.30
CA CYS A 132 8.60 4.47 -11.82
C CYS A 132 7.50 3.95 -10.89
N ASN A 133 7.71 4.00 -9.57
CA ASN A 133 6.70 3.61 -8.60
C ASN A 133 5.46 4.53 -8.67
N LEU A 134 5.65 5.85 -8.71
CA LEU A 134 4.56 6.82 -8.85
C LEU A 134 3.81 6.66 -10.17
N THR A 135 4.51 6.42 -11.28
CA THR A 135 3.88 6.16 -12.58
C THR A 135 3.00 4.90 -12.56
N ARG A 136 3.44 3.85 -11.88
CA ARG A 136 2.63 2.64 -11.70
C ARG A 136 1.37 2.94 -10.90
N ARG A 137 1.50 3.65 -9.76
CA ARG A 137 0.36 4.05 -8.93
C ARG A 137 -0.63 4.95 -9.66
N LEU A 138 -0.16 5.84 -10.54
CA LEU A 138 -1.02 6.65 -11.39
C LEU A 138 -1.83 5.76 -12.34
N ARG A 139 -1.21 4.80 -13.02
CA ARG A 139 -1.93 3.84 -13.88
C ARG A 139 -2.94 2.98 -13.11
N ASP A 140 -2.62 2.64 -11.85
CA ASP A 140 -3.56 1.90 -11.00
C ASP A 140 -4.77 2.79 -10.62
N ALA A 141 -4.55 4.09 -10.36
CA ALA A 141 -5.61 5.05 -10.12
C ALA A 141 -6.49 5.24 -11.37
N ASP A 142 -5.89 5.38 -12.56
CA ASP A 142 -6.63 5.48 -13.83
C ASP A 142 -7.53 4.25 -14.06
N ARG A 143 -7.01 3.03 -13.81
CA ARG A 143 -7.80 1.79 -13.90
C ARG A 143 -8.96 1.75 -12.91
N LYS A 144 -8.80 2.31 -11.71
CA LYS A 144 -9.88 2.41 -10.73
C LYS A 144 -10.95 3.41 -11.16
N ILE A 145 -10.54 4.55 -11.70
CA ILE A 145 -11.47 5.55 -12.26
C ILE A 145 -12.28 4.93 -13.41
N GLU A 146 -11.60 4.26 -14.35
CA GLU A 146 -12.24 3.52 -15.43
C GLU A 146 -13.26 2.49 -14.91
N SER A 147 -12.86 1.70 -13.90
CA SER A 147 -13.73 0.70 -13.29
C SER A 147 -14.97 1.32 -12.63
N LEU A 148 -14.80 2.44 -11.93
CA LEU A 148 -15.92 3.15 -11.31
C LEU A 148 -16.88 3.76 -12.34
N ALA A 149 -16.36 4.23 -13.48
CA ALA A 149 -17.13 4.88 -14.53
C ALA A 149 -17.87 3.89 -15.45
N LEU A 150 -17.26 2.74 -15.76
CA LEU A 150 -17.70 1.85 -16.83
C LEU A 150 -18.23 0.49 -16.34
N MET A 151 -17.97 0.08 -15.10
CA MET A 151 -18.37 -1.22 -14.58
C MET A 151 -19.48 -1.12 -13.53
N ASP A 152 -20.40 -2.10 -13.55
CA ASP A 152 -21.32 -2.31 -12.45
C ASP A 152 -20.62 -2.90 -11.20
N VAL A 153 -21.36 -3.07 -10.11
CA VAL A 153 -20.79 -3.63 -8.87
C VAL A 153 -20.28 -5.04 -9.06
N TYR A 154 -20.94 -5.85 -9.91
CA TYR A 154 -20.53 -7.22 -10.19
C TYR A 154 -19.15 -7.25 -10.88
N GLY A 155 -18.98 -6.47 -11.94
CA GLY A 155 -17.70 -6.34 -12.64
C GLY A 155 -16.58 -5.82 -11.74
N ARG A 156 -16.88 -4.83 -10.86
CA ARG A 156 -15.90 -4.28 -9.92
C ARG A 156 -15.44 -5.29 -8.87
N VAL A 157 -16.34 -6.12 -8.34
CA VAL A 157 -15.98 -7.22 -7.42
C VAL A 157 -15.09 -8.22 -8.13
N ALA A 158 -15.49 -8.70 -9.31
CA ALA A 158 -14.72 -9.68 -10.08
C ALA A 158 -13.32 -9.16 -10.43
N ARG A 159 -13.23 -7.91 -10.92
CA ARG A 159 -11.95 -7.25 -11.23
C ARG A 159 -11.04 -7.15 -9.99
N LEU A 160 -11.57 -6.70 -8.86
CA LEU A 160 -10.79 -6.60 -7.62
C LEU A 160 -10.25 -7.96 -7.17
N LEU A 161 -11.07 -9.01 -7.20
CA LEU A 161 -10.63 -10.36 -6.84
C LEU A 161 -9.52 -10.87 -7.77
N LEU A 162 -9.62 -10.61 -9.08
CA LEU A 162 -8.59 -10.96 -10.06
C LEU A 162 -7.30 -10.16 -9.83
N GLU A 163 -7.37 -8.86 -9.54
CA GLU A 163 -6.22 -8.01 -9.23
C GLU A 163 -5.50 -8.43 -7.94
N MET A 164 -6.24 -8.98 -6.97
CA MET A 164 -5.69 -9.47 -5.70
C MET A 164 -5.21 -10.91 -5.76
N SER A 165 -5.52 -11.64 -6.83
CA SER A 165 -5.17 -13.06 -6.97
C SER A 165 -3.76 -13.24 -7.49
N GLU A 166 -3.13 -14.32 -7.04
CA GLU A 166 -1.89 -14.87 -7.58
C GLU A 166 -2.19 -16.23 -8.22
N GLU A 167 -1.44 -16.60 -9.24
CA GLU A 167 -1.57 -17.91 -9.84
C GLU A 167 -0.77 -18.95 -9.04
N ILE A 168 -1.45 -19.98 -8.54
CA ILE A 168 -0.88 -21.08 -7.79
C ILE A 168 -1.45 -22.37 -8.37
N ASP A 169 -0.61 -23.23 -8.87
CA ASP A 169 -0.99 -24.52 -9.47
C ASP A 169 -2.12 -24.42 -10.51
N GLY A 170 -2.10 -23.34 -11.32
CA GLY A 170 -3.10 -23.08 -12.36
C GLY A 170 -4.42 -22.47 -11.86
N LEU A 171 -4.52 -22.19 -10.56
CA LEU A 171 -5.68 -21.53 -9.93
C LEU A 171 -5.37 -20.09 -9.56
N LYS A 172 -6.37 -19.21 -9.66
CA LYS A 172 -6.29 -17.83 -9.17
C LYS A 172 -6.68 -17.78 -7.70
N VAL A 173 -5.71 -17.53 -6.82
CA VAL A 173 -5.89 -17.58 -5.37
C VAL A 173 -5.67 -16.20 -4.75
N VAL A 174 -6.63 -15.70 -3.98
CA VAL A 174 -6.51 -14.49 -3.16
C VAL A 174 -5.96 -14.89 -1.79
N LYS A 175 -4.64 -14.78 -1.59
CA LYS A 175 -3.97 -15.15 -0.34
C LYS A 175 -4.29 -14.23 0.83
N LYS A 176 -4.52 -12.94 0.54
CA LYS A 176 -4.78 -11.93 1.58
C LYS A 176 -6.22 -12.08 2.07
N LYS A 177 -6.40 -12.38 3.37
CA LYS A 177 -7.73 -12.36 3.98
C LYS A 177 -8.30 -10.94 3.92
N ILE A 178 -9.41 -10.78 3.19
CA ILE A 178 -10.11 -9.51 3.02
C ILE A 178 -11.57 -9.66 3.45
N SER A 179 -12.09 -8.69 4.19
CA SER A 179 -13.50 -8.71 4.59
C SER A 179 -14.41 -8.16 3.48
N LYS A 180 -15.67 -8.62 3.43
CA LYS A 180 -16.70 -8.06 2.51
C LYS A 180 -16.91 -6.55 2.73
N GLN A 181 -16.66 -6.07 3.95
CA GLN A 181 -16.67 -4.64 4.28
C GLN A 181 -15.51 -3.88 3.61
N ASP A 182 -14.29 -4.45 3.64
CA ASP A 182 -13.14 -3.83 2.99
C ASP A 182 -13.27 -3.86 1.47
N ILE A 183 -13.78 -4.98 0.89
CA ILE A 183 -14.13 -5.04 -0.54
C ILE A 183 -15.10 -3.90 -0.90
N ALA A 184 -16.17 -3.73 -0.11
CA ALA A 184 -17.14 -2.67 -0.34
C ALA A 184 -16.51 -1.27 -0.34
N LYS A 185 -15.64 -0.99 0.64
CA LYS A 185 -14.88 0.27 0.72
C LYS A 185 -13.88 0.46 -0.43
N MET A 186 -13.32 -0.62 -0.98
CA MET A 186 -12.38 -0.55 -2.12
C MET A 186 -13.05 -0.28 -3.46
N ILE A 187 -14.29 -0.77 -3.65
CA ILE A 187 -15.01 -0.65 -4.92
C ILE A 187 -16.12 0.40 -4.92
N GLY A 188 -16.32 1.13 -3.80
CA GLY A 188 -17.36 2.14 -3.68
C GLY A 188 -18.77 1.54 -3.77
N ALA A 189 -19.04 0.47 -3.00
CA ALA A 189 -20.34 -0.20 -2.95
C ALA A 189 -20.80 -0.46 -1.50
N SER A 190 -22.06 -0.88 -1.29
CA SER A 190 -22.50 -1.32 0.03
C SER A 190 -22.04 -2.75 0.31
N ARG A 191 -21.86 -3.07 1.61
CA ARG A 191 -21.51 -4.44 2.06
C ARG A 191 -22.55 -5.47 1.62
N GLU A 192 -23.83 -5.08 1.61
CA GLU A 192 -24.95 -5.93 1.20
C GLU A 192 -24.86 -6.28 -0.29
N MET A 193 -24.51 -5.29 -1.15
CA MET A 193 -24.29 -5.53 -2.57
C MET A 193 -23.12 -6.47 -2.80
N VAL A 194 -21.99 -6.25 -2.14
CA VAL A 194 -20.82 -7.16 -2.19
C VAL A 194 -21.21 -8.56 -1.74
N SER A 195 -21.95 -8.71 -0.63
CA SER A 195 -22.37 -10.01 -0.14
C SER A 195 -23.26 -10.76 -1.13
N ARG A 196 -24.16 -10.06 -1.84
CA ARG A 196 -24.97 -10.64 -2.93
C ARG A 196 -24.15 -11.11 -4.09
N VAL A 197 -23.23 -10.27 -4.56
CA VAL A 197 -22.32 -10.60 -5.68
C VAL A 197 -21.44 -11.80 -5.35
N MET A 198 -20.80 -11.81 -4.17
CA MET A 198 -19.96 -12.92 -3.73
C MET A 198 -20.74 -14.24 -3.66
N LYS A 199 -21.98 -14.20 -3.13
CA LYS A 199 -22.87 -15.37 -3.11
C LYS A 199 -23.21 -15.87 -4.53
N ASP A 200 -23.53 -14.97 -5.46
CA ASP A 200 -23.85 -15.34 -6.85
C ASP A 200 -22.63 -15.93 -7.55
N LEU A 201 -21.45 -15.34 -7.39
CA LEU A 201 -20.19 -15.87 -7.92
C LEU A 201 -19.91 -17.30 -7.40
N GLY A 202 -20.14 -17.55 -6.10
CA GLY A 202 -20.00 -18.88 -5.50
C GLY A 202 -21.02 -19.88 -6.05
N LEU A 203 -22.30 -19.49 -6.18
CA LEU A 203 -23.34 -20.37 -6.74
C LEU A 203 -23.07 -20.74 -8.20
N ARG A 204 -22.39 -19.88 -8.97
CA ARG A 204 -21.98 -20.15 -10.36
C ARG A 204 -20.66 -20.93 -10.44
N GLY A 205 -20.03 -21.26 -9.31
CA GLY A 205 -18.74 -21.96 -9.29
C GLY A 205 -17.56 -21.12 -9.81
N LEU A 206 -17.68 -19.79 -9.82
CA LEU A 206 -16.63 -18.89 -10.28
C LEU A 206 -15.62 -18.53 -9.19
N ILE A 207 -16.02 -18.65 -7.93
CA ILE A 207 -15.16 -18.52 -6.76
C ILE A 207 -15.50 -19.58 -5.71
N GLU A 208 -14.50 -19.91 -4.87
CA GLU A 208 -14.66 -20.73 -3.68
C GLU A 208 -14.14 -19.92 -2.47
N GLU A 209 -14.95 -19.80 -1.41
CA GLU A 209 -14.54 -19.18 -0.14
C GLU A 209 -14.06 -20.30 0.81
N THR A 210 -12.79 -20.26 1.26
CA THR A 210 -12.19 -21.20 2.21
C THR A 210 -11.89 -20.53 3.56
#